data_1f8e504d8088a41c8230dbd22f38b6e5
#
_entry.id   1f8e504d8088a41c8230dbd22f38b6e5
#
_cell.length_a   1.000
_cell.length_b   1.000
_cell.length_c   1.000
_cell.angle_alpha   90.00
_cell.angle_beta   90.00
_cell.angle_gamma   90.00
#
_symmetry.space_group_name_H-M   'P 1'
#
loop_
_entity.id
_entity.type
_entity.pdbx_description
1 polymer ?
#
loop_
_entity_poly.entity_id
_entity_poly.type
_entity_poly.pdbx_seq_one_letter_code
_entity_poly.pdbx_strand_id
1 'polypeptide(L)'
;LYTKKEDQVAALKRHLEFFNTQPWVGSAVIGVTVAMEQERANGAPIDDASISGVKVGLMGPLAGVGDPIFWGTARPVLAALGASLAIAGSILGPLVFFGGINLSRFLTRWYGLKYGYEKGTEIVKDMDGGRLQKLTQGASILGLFVMGSLVSKWTSINVPYELSRY
;
A
#
# COMPACT_ATOMS: atom_id res chain seq x y z
N LEU A 1 5.75 -2.13 26.15
CA LEU A 1 7.09 -1.63 25.88
C LEU A 1 7.62 -0.85 27.09
N TYR A 2 7.04 0.28 27.45
CA TYR A 2 7.46 1.15 28.53
C TYR A 2 6.67 0.89 29.81
N THR A 3 7.34 0.78 30.95
CA THR A 3 6.72 0.56 32.27
C THR A 3 6.37 1.87 32.97
N LYS A 4 7.20 2.92 32.77
CA LYS A 4 7.00 4.25 33.36
C LYS A 4 5.99 5.03 32.56
N LYS A 5 5.06 5.70 33.25
CA LYS A 5 4.00 6.51 32.61
C LYS A 5 4.55 7.69 31.80
N GLU A 6 5.64 8.27 32.25
CA GLU A 6 6.31 9.39 31.56
C GLU A 6 6.84 8.96 30.19
N ASP A 7 7.49 7.79 30.10
CA ASP A 7 8.00 7.24 28.85
C ASP A 7 6.86 6.83 27.89
N GLN A 8 5.75 6.30 28.43
CA GLN A 8 4.54 6.01 27.65
C GLN A 8 3.96 7.28 27.02
N VAL A 9 3.85 8.36 27.80
CA VAL A 9 3.36 9.65 27.31
C VAL A 9 4.29 10.24 26.25
N ALA A 10 5.60 10.16 26.45
CA ALA A 10 6.58 10.61 25.48
C ALA A 10 6.49 9.83 24.16
N ALA A 11 6.37 8.49 24.22
CA ALA A 11 6.17 7.65 23.05
C ALA A 11 4.87 8.00 22.30
N LEU A 12 3.75 8.14 23.03
CA LEU A 12 2.46 8.52 22.43
C LEU A 12 2.53 9.87 21.72
N LYS A 13 3.14 10.89 22.34
CA LYS A 13 3.31 12.20 21.73
C LYS A 13 4.10 12.11 20.40
N ARG A 14 5.18 11.36 20.36
CA ARG A 14 6.00 11.12 19.17
C ARG A 14 5.23 10.45 18.04
N HIS A 15 4.26 9.59 18.37
CA HIS A 15 3.42 8.93 17.37
C HIS A 15 2.16 9.72 16.95
N LEU A 16 1.88 10.87 17.56
CA LEU A 16 0.85 11.81 17.10
C LEU A 16 1.33 12.77 15.99
N GLU A 17 2.62 12.74 15.65
CA GLU A 17 3.16 13.50 14.52
C GLU A 17 2.51 13.09 13.20
N PHE A 18 2.53 14.04 12.24
CA PHE A 18 1.99 13.79 10.90
C PHE A 18 2.65 12.57 10.25
N PHE A 19 1.80 11.67 9.76
CA PHE A 19 2.21 10.50 9.00
C PHE A 19 1.20 10.22 7.89
N ASN A 20 1.66 10.25 6.63
CA ASN A 20 0.82 9.97 5.47
C ASN A 20 1.60 9.15 4.44
N THR A 21 1.09 7.98 4.12
CA THR A 21 1.60 7.09 3.05
C THR A 21 0.46 6.22 2.55
N GLN A 22 0.74 5.36 1.58
CA GLN A 22 -0.26 4.39 1.13
C GLN A 22 -0.67 3.46 2.29
N PRO A 23 -1.97 3.37 2.65
CA PRO A 23 -2.41 2.82 3.94
C PRO A 23 -2.12 1.33 4.16
N TRP A 24 -1.86 0.57 3.08
CA TRP A 24 -1.63 -0.87 3.22
C TRP A 24 -0.16 -1.18 3.44
N VAL A 25 0.73 -0.52 2.70
CA VAL A 25 2.18 -0.67 2.89
C VAL A 25 2.71 0.14 4.08
N GLY A 26 1.97 1.13 4.55
CA GLY A 26 2.28 1.88 5.77
C GLY A 26 2.44 1.00 7.01
N SER A 27 1.87 -0.21 7.00
CA SER A 27 2.07 -1.21 8.05
C SER A 27 3.55 -1.59 8.24
N ALA A 28 4.37 -1.52 7.19
CA ALA A 28 5.81 -1.77 7.30
C ALA A 28 6.49 -0.70 8.16
N VAL A 29 6.11 0.58 8.01
CA VAL A 29 6.63 1.66 8.88
C VAL A 29 6.22 1.46 10.32
N ILE A 30 4.97 1.02 10.56
CA ILE A 30 4.51 0.69 11.92
C ILE A 30 5.39 -0.43 12.51
N GLY A 31 5.70 -1.46 11.72
CA GLY A 31 6.60 -2.53 12.15
C GLY A 31 7.98 -2.02 12.55
N VAL A 32 8.60 -1.20 11.70
CA VAL A 32 9.91 -0.58 11.98
C VAL A 32 9.87 0.27 13.25
N THR A 33 8.85 1.12 13.38
CA THR A 33 8.75 2.01 14.55
C THR A 33 8.52 1.24 15.84
N VAL A 34 7.75 0.15 15.81
CA VAL A 34 7.58 -0.73 16.98
C VAL A 34 8.90 -1.42 17.35
N ALA A 35 9.68 -1.88 16.37
CA ALA A 35 11.00 -2.46 16.63
C ALA A 35 11.95 -1.42 17.27
N MET A 36 12.02 -0.20 16.75
CA MET A 36 12.85 0.87 17.30
C MET A 36 12.43 1.26 18.72
N GLU A 37 11.11 1.37 18.98
CA GLU A 37 10.60 1.65 20.33
C GLU A 37 10.93 0.52 21.30
N GLN A 38 10.92 -0.73 20.86
CA GLN A 38 11.29 -1.86 21.68
C GLN A 38 12.78 -1.87 22.01
N GLU A 39 13.65 -1.61 21.02
CA GLU A 39 15.09 -1.51 21.25
C GLU A 39 15.41 -0.35 22.21
N ARG A 40 14.76 0.80 22.04
CA ARG A 40 14.89 1.93 22.95
C ARG A 40 14.45 1.60 24.38
N ALA A 41 13.31 0.92 24.54
CA ALA A 41 12.82 0.48 25.85
C ALA A 41 13.79 -0.52 26.53
N ASN A 42 14.57 -1.26 25.74
CA ASN A 42 15.62 -2.16 26.19
C ASN A 42 16.96 -1.46 26.47
N GLY A 43 17.03 -0.13 26.29
CA GLY A 43 18.20 0.68 26.62
C GLY A 43 19.09 1.04 25.43
N ALA A 44 18.67 0.78 24.18
CA ALA A 44 19.41 1.23 23.01
C ALA A 44 19.37 2.76 22.92
N PRO A 45 20.48 3.43 22.46
CA PRO A 45 20.58 4.90 22.37
C PRO A 45 19.83 5.42 21.12
N ILE A 46 18.54 5.16 21.03
CA ILE A 46 17.67 5.65 19.95
C ILE A 46 16.94 6.88 20.44
N ASP A 47 17.13 8.02 19.77
CA ASP A 47 16.48 9.29 20.09
C ASP A 47 15.16 9.47 19.35
N ASP A 48 14.41 10.50 19.71
CA ASP A 48 13.12 10.83 19.10
C ASP A 48 13.27 11.19 17.62
N ALA A 49 14.36 11.90 17.27
CA ALA A 49 14.64 12.34 15.93
C ALA A 49 14.88 11.14 14.98
N SER A 50 15.55 10.11 15.46
CA SER A 50 15.79 8.87 14.69
C SER A 50 14.48 8.15 14.34
N ILE A 51 13.55 8.01 15.30
CA ILE A 51 12.25 7.37 15.07
C ILE A 51 11.39 8.20 14.12
N SER A 52 11.31 9.50 14.34
CA SER A 52 10.57 10.42 13.46
C SER A 52 11.20 10.49 12.07
N GLY A 53 12.52 10.49 11.97
CA GLY A 53 13.26 10.51 10.71
C GLY A 53 12.96 9.28 9.83
N VAL A 54 12.91 8.09 10.41
CA VAL A 54 12.55 6.87 9.69
C VAL A 54 11.08 6.92 9.23
N LYS A 55 10.15 7.37 10.08
CA LYS A 55 8.74 7.55 9.70
C LYS A 55 8.61 8.46 8.48
N VAL A 56 9.20 9.65 8.57
CA VAL A 56 9.14 10.67 7.49
C VAL A 56 9.85 10.19 6.24
N GLY A 57 11.05 9.60 6.39
CA GLY A 57 11.85 9.10 5.26
C GLY A 57 11.16 7.98 4.46
N LEU A 58 10.33 7.18 5.11
CA LEU A 58 9.61 6.07 4.44
C LEU A 58 8.24 6.48 3.85
N MET A 59 7.70 7.65 4.20
CA MET A 59 6.37 8.08 3.69
C MET A 59 6.30 8.12 2.17
N GLY A 60 7.18 8.90 1.55
CA GLY A 60 7.20 9.12 0.10
C GLY A 60 7.50 7.85 -0.70
N PRO A 61 8.62 7.17 -0.43
CA PRO A 61 8.99 5.94 -1.12
C PRO A 61 7.90 4.85 -1.06
N LEU A 62 7.28 4.63 0.09
CA LEU A 62 6.20 3.64 0.22
C LEU A 62 4.92 4.07 -0.49
N ALA A 63 4.57 5.36 -0.48
CA ALA A 63 3.46 5.86 -1.29
C ALA A 63 3.75 5.66 -2.79
N GLY A 64 4.97 6.01 -3.24
CA GLY A 64 5.40 5.84 -4.64
C GLY A 64 5.36 4.41 -5.14
N VAL A 65 5.55 3.42 -4.27
CA VAL A 65 5.40 1.99 -4.60
C VAL A 65 3.96 1.53 -4.44
N GLY A 66 3.33 1.89 -3.34
CA GLY A 66 2.03 1.35 -2.95
C GLY A 66 0.87 1.88 -3.80
N ASP A 67 0.86 3.15 -4.14
CA ASP A 67 -0.24 3.76 -4.89
C ASP A 67 -0.40 3.18 -6.30
N PRO A 68 0.65 3.05 -7.13
CA PRO A 68 0.55 2.39 -8.43
C PRO A 68 0.10 0.93 -8.34
N ILE A 69 0.58 0.20 -7.35
CA ILE A 69 0.23 -1.22 -7.18
C ILE A 69 -1.23 -1.38 -6.76
N PHE A 70 -1.68 -0.66 -5.74
CA PHE A 70 -3.01 -0.89 -5.17
C PHE A 70 -4.10 -0.04 -5.80
N TRP A 71 -3.87 1.28 -5.97
CA TRP A 71 -4.85 2.17 -6.58
C TRP A 71 -4.80 2.13 -8.10
N GLY A 72 -3.60 2.07 -8.67
CA GLY A 72 -3.40 2.05 -10.13
C GLY A 72 -3.58 0.67 -10.78
N THR A 73 -3.47 -0.43 -10.04
CA THR A 73 -3.48 -1.78 -10.63
C THR A 73 -4.47 -2.71 -9.96
N ALA A 74 -4.24 -3.10 -8.70
CA ALA A 74 -5.03 -4.16 -8.06
C ALA A 74 -6.53 -3.83 -8.01
N ARG A 75 -6.86 -2.59 -7.63
CA ARG A 75 -8.25 -2.15 -7.55
C ARG A 75 -8.96 -2.07 -8.91
N PRO A 76 -8.41 -1.44 -9.95
CA PRO A 76 -9.00 -1.47 -11.29
C PRO A 76 -9.15 -2.87 -11.88
N VAL A 77 -8.13 -3.74 -11.73
CA VAL A 77 -8.18 -5.12 -12.23
C VAL A 77 -9.30 -5.91 -11.56
N LEU A 78 -9.37 -5.88 -10.23
CA LEU A 78 -10.43 -6.57 -9.49
C LEU A 78 -11.81 -5.98 -9.79
N ALA A 79 -11.92 -4.67 -9.98
CA ALA A 79 -13.17 -4.02 -10.37
C ALA A 79 -13.61 -4.47 -11.78
N ALA A 80 -12.69 -4.56 -12.74
CA ALA A 80 -12.98 -5.02 -14.10
C ALA A 80 -13.45 -6.48 -14.10
N LEU A 81 -12.77 -7.35 -13.37
CA LEU A 81 -13.17 -8.77 -13.22
C LEU A 81 -14.54 -8.88 -12.55
N GLY A 82 -14.73 -8.16 -11.45
CA GLY A 82 -16.01 -8.16 -10.73
C GLY A 82 -17.17 -7.65 -11.59
N ALA A 83 -16.96 -6.56 -12.32
CA ALA A 83 -17.95 -6.00 -13.23
C ALA A 83 -18.27 -6.97 -14.40
N SER A 84 -17.26 -7.60 -14.99
CA SER A 84 -17.46 -8.57 -16.06
C SER A 84 -18.33 -9.76 -15.62
N LEU A 85 -18.05 -10.30 -14.43
CA LEU A 85 -18.86 -11.39 -13.86
C LEU A 85 -20.29 -10.95 -13.51
N ALA A 86 -20.45 -9.72 -12.98
CA ALA A 86 -21.77 -9.18 -12.64
C ALA A 86 -22.62 -8.94 -13.90
N ILE A 87 -22.04 -8.43 -14.99
CA ILE A 87 -22.72 -8.25 -16.29
C ILE A 87 -23.17 -9.62 -16.87
N ALA A 88 -22.38 -10.68 -16.62
CA ALA A 88 -22.77 -12.04 -16.97
C ALA A 88 -23.84 -12.65 -16.04
N GLY A 89 -24.41 -11.88 -15.11
CA GLY A 89 -25.44 -12.32 -14.16
C GLY A 89 -24.91 -13.13 -12.98
N SER A 90 -23.59 -13.19 -12.77
CA SER A 90 -22.99 -13.97 -11.70
C SER A 90 -22.86 -13.19 -10.40
N ILE A 91 -23.36 -13.74 -9.30
CA ILE A 91 -23.17 -13.22 -7.93
C ILE A 91 -21.69 -13.20 -7.50
N LEU A 92 -20.83 -13.93 -8.21
CA LEU A 92 -19.39 -13.94 -7.95
C LEU A 92 -18.73 -12.60 -8.26
N GLY A 93 -19.35 -11.73 -9.08
CA GLY A 93 -18.81 -10.41 -9.41
C GLY A 93 -18.48 -9.56 -8.18
N PRO A 94 -19.46 -9.20 -7.37
CA PRO A 94 -19.22 -8.46 -6.11
C PRO A 94 -18.32 -9.22 -5.12
N LEU A 95 -18.43 -10.55 -5.04
CA LEU A 95 -17.62 -11.36 -4.14
C LEU A 95 -16.14 -11.37 -4.51
N VAL A 96 -15.82 -11.49 -5.80
CA VAL A 96 -14.43 -11.44 -6.30
C VAL A 96 -13.82 -10.06 -6.04
N PHE A 97 -14.55 -8.98 -6.31
CA PHE A 97 -14.07 -7.64 -6.03
C PHE A 97 -13.84 -7.43 -4.53
N PHE A 98 -14.86 -7.64 -3.71
CA PHE A 98 -14.80 -7.41 -2.27
C PHE A 98 -13.79 -8.33 -1.57
N GLY A 99 -13.82 -9.63 -1.90
CA GLY A 99 -12.90 -10.62 -1.34
C GLY A 99 -11.46 -10.35 -1.75
N GLY A 100 -11.22 -10.09 -3.04
CA GLY A 100 -9.89 -9.82 -3.58
C GLY A 100 -9.24 -8.57 -2.96
N ILE A 101 -9.99 -7.47 -2.86
CA ILE A 101 -9.49 -6.23 -2.25
C ILE A 101 -9.19 -6.42 -0.76
N ASN A 102 -10.10 -7.05 0.00
CA ASN A 102 -9.89 -7.25 1.43
C ASN A 102 -8.78 -8.24 1.75
N LEU A 103 -8.66 -9.31 0.96
CA LEU A 103 -7.57 -10.27 1.09
C LEU A 103 -6.21 -9.60 0.78
N SER A 104 -6.11 -8.86 -0.32
CA SER A 104 -4.90 -8.11 -0.67
C SER A 104 -4.51 -7.13 0.45
N ARG A 105 -5.48 -6.40 0.99
CA ARG A 105 -5.29 -5.47 2.11
C ARG A 105 -4.79 -6.18 3.36
N PHE A 106 -5.42 -7.30 3.72
CA PHE A 106 -5.04 -8.06 4.90
C PHE A 106 -3.63 -8.63 4.79
N LEU A 107 -3.33 -9.30 3.68
CA LEU A 107 -2.02 -9.89 3.42
C LEU A 107 -0.91 -8.83 3.42
N THR A 108 -1.12 -7.72 2.70
CA THR A 108 -0.14 -6.64 2.65
C THR A 108 0.15 -6.05 4.03
N ARG A 109 -0.89 -5.82 4.83
CA ARG A 109 -0.72 -5.28 6.18
C ARG A 109 -0.05 -6.27 7.11
N TRP A 110 -0.43 -7.53 7.05
CA TRP A 110 0.15 -8.58 7.89
C TRP A 110 1.64 -8.78 7.58
N TYR A 111 1.96 -9.02 6.31
CA TYR A 111 3.34 -9.22 5.89
C TYR A 111 4.18 -7.94 6.02
N GLY A 112 3.61 -6.79 5.71
CA GLY A 112 4.29 -5.51 5.87
C GLY A 112 4.68 -5.22 7.31
N LEU A 113 3.75 -5.41 8.26
CA LEU A 113 4.03 -5.24 9.69
C LEU A 113 5.14 -6.17 10.16
N LYS A 114 5.03 -7.47 9.82
CA LYS A 114 6.02 -8.47 10.19
C LYS A 114 7.40 -8.15 9.59
N TYR A 115 7.44 -7.85 8.31
CA TYR A 115 8.67 -7.50 7.61
C TYR A 115 9.34 -6.24 8.19
N GLY A 116 8.55 -5.19 8.43
CA GLY A 116 9.04 -3.96 9.05
C GLY A 116 9.62 -4.20 10.45
N TYR A 117 8.94 -5.01 11.25
CA TYR A 117 9.39 -5.36 12.59
C TYR A 117 10.69 -6.18 12.58
N GLU A 118 10.79 -7.20 11.72
CA GLU A 118 11.96 -8.08 11.62
C GLU A 118 13.19 -7.37 11.02
N LYS A 119 12.98 -6.48 10.04
CA LYS A 119 14.04 -5.74 9.36
C LYS A 119 14.46 -4.46 10.09
N GLY A 120 13.56 -3.89 10.88
CA GLY A 120 13.84 -2.62 11.55
C GLY A 120 14.33 -1.57 10.55
N THR A 121 15.39 -0.83 10.88
CA THR A 121 15.95 0.24 10.04
C THR A 121 16.60 -0.23 8.72
N GLU A 122 16.89 -1.53 8.57
CA GLU A 122 17.46 -2.07 7.32
C GLU A 122 16.50 -1.98 6.13
N ILE A 123 15.19 -1.80 6.38
CA ILE A 123 14.17 -1.67 5.33
C ILE A 123 14.49 -0.50 4.36
N VAL A 124 15.16 0.54 4.84
CA VAL A 124 15.58 1.68 4.00
C VAL A 124 16.52 1.22 2.88
N LYS A 125 17.46 0.31 3.19
CA LYS A 125 18.41 -0.25 2.20
C LYS A 125 17.69 -1.11 1.16
N ASP A 126 16.68 -1.87 1.57
CA ASP A 126 15.91 -2.72 0.65
C ASP A 126 15.09 -1.90 -0.34
N MET A 127 14.70 -0.67 0.03
CA MET A 127 13.97 0.24 -0.86
C MET A 127 14.85 0.85 -1.95
N ASP A 128 16.14 1.05 -1.69
CA ASP A 128 17.10 1.59 -2.66
C ASP A 128 17.53 0.56 -3.73
N GLY A 129 17.23 -0.71 -3.52
CA GLY A 129 17.73 -1.82 -4.34
C GLY A 129 17.12 -1.98 -5.75
N GLY A 130 16.30 -1.04 -6.24
CA GLY A 130 15.74 -1.03 -7.60
C GLY A 130 14.70 -2.13 -7.91
N ARG A 131 14.56 -3.15 -7.08
CA ARG A 131 13.58 -4.24 -7.26
C ARG A 131 12.14 -3.73 -7.09
N LEU A 132 11.90 -2.93 -6.05
CA LEU A 132 10.60 -2.30 -5.81
C LEU A 132 10.22 -1.35 -6.94
N GLN A 133 11.18 -0.61 -7.48
CA GLN A 133 10.95 0.29 -8.60
C GLN A 133 10.53 -0.46 -9.87
N LYS A 134 11.19 -1.59 -10.19
CA LYS A 134 10.79 -2.47 -11.32
C LYS A 134 9.38 -3.06 -11.12
N LEU A 135 9.06 -3.50 -9.90
CA LEU A 135 7.72 -3.99 -9.57
C LEU A 135 6.66 -2.90 -9.75
N THR A 136 6.94 -1.69 -9.27
CA THR A 136 6.05 -0.52 -9.42
C THR A 136 5.83 -0.16 -10.89
N GLN A 137 6.89 -0.15 -11.70
CA GLN A 137 6.78 0.11 -13.15
C GLN A 137 5.93 -0.96 -13.84
N GLY A 138 6.17 -2.24 -13.57
CA GLY A 138 5.39 -3.34 -14.12
C GLY A 138 3.91 -3.26 -13.72
N ALA A 139 3.63 -2.96 -12.46
CA ALA A 139 2.28 -2.76 -11.95
C ALA A 139 1.59 -1.56 -12.64
N SER A 140 2.29 -0.45 -12.82
CA SER A 140 1.76 0.74 -13.50
C SER A 140 1.40 0.46 -14.95
N ILE A 141 2.24 -0.26 -15.69
CA ILE A 141 1.98 -0.66 -17.07
C ILE A 141 0.73 -1.54 -17.15
N LEU A 142 0.62 -2.54 -16.28
CA LEU A 142 -0.56 -3.42 -16.22
C LEU A 142 -1.83 -2.62 -15.86
N GLY A 143 -1.75 -1.72 -14.89
CA GLY A 143 -2.86 -0.88 -14.47
C GLY A 143 -3.36 0.03 -15.62
N LEU A 144 -2.45 0.68 -16.33
CA LEU A 144 -2.78 1.52 -17.49
C LEU A 144 -3.40 0.71 -18.62
N PHE A 145 -2.89 -0.50 -18.90
CA PHE A 145 -3.45 -1.39 -19.91
C PHE A 145 -4.90 -1.78 -19.56
N VAL A 146 -5.15 -2.18 -18.33
CA VAL A 146 -6.51 -2.55 -17.86
C VAL A 146 -7.44 -1.34 -17.91
N MET A 147 -6.99 -0.17 -17.44
CA MET A 147 -7.78 1.06 -17.49
C MET A 147 -8.11 1.45 -18.93
N GLY A 148 -7.14 1.42 -19.84
CA GLY A 148 -7.35 1.68 -21.27
C GLY A 148 -8.35 0.72 -21.91
N SER A 149 -8.28 -0.56 -21.58
CA SER A 149 -9.23 -1.59 -22.06
C SER A 149 -10.65 -1.33 -21.55
N LEU A 150 -10.83 -0.90 -20.31
CA LEU A 150 -12.13 -0.54 -19.74
C LEU A 150 -12.71 0.70 -20.44
N VAL A 151 -11.92 1.75 -20.61
CA VAL A 151 -12.34 2.99 -21.29
C VAL A 151 -12.74 2.68 -22.73
N SER A 152 -11.93 1.91 -23.46
CA SER A 152 -12.24 1.50 -24.85
C SER A 152 -13.56 0.73 -24.92
N LYS A 153 -13.78 -0.24 -24.05
CA LYS A 153 -15.03 -1.01 -24.01
C LYS A 153 -16.24 -0.14 -23.68
N TRP A 154 -16.10 0.80 -22.74
CA TRP A 154 -17.18 1.72 -22.37
C TRP A 154 -17.50 2.70 -23.52
N THR A 155 -16.49 3.23 -24.18
CA THR A 155 -16.65 4.15 -25.33
C THR A 155 -17.33 3.44 -26.51
N SER A 156 -16.95 2.19 -26.82
CA SER A 156 -17.54 1.42 -27.90
C SER A 156 -19.04 1.10 -27.69
N ILE A 157 -19.49 1.03 -26.44
CA ILE A 157 -20.91 0.82 -26.12
C ILE A 157 -21.73 2.10 -26.34
N ASN A 158 -21.13 3.29 -26.17
CA ASN A 158 -21.82 4.57 -26.22
C ASN A 158 -21.72 5.31 -27.57
N VAL A 159 -20.92 4.82 -28.52
CA VAL A 159 -20.84 5.41 -29.85
C VAL A 159 -21.90 4.75 -30.75
N PRO A 160 -22.90 5.51 -31.27
CA PRO A 160 -23.87 4.97 -32.19
C PRO A 160 -23.17 4.42 -33.44
N TYR A 161 -23.61 3.25 -33.92
CA TYR A 161 -23.02 2.52 -35.04
C TYR A 161 -22.95 3.36 -36.35
N GLU A 162 -23.75 4.41 -36.45
CA GLU A 162 -23.79 5.32 -37.60
C GLU A 162 -22.52 6.18 -37.80
N LEU A 163 -21.74 6.44 -36.72
CA LEU A 163 -20.50 7.21 -36.80
C LEU A 163 -19.30 6.42 -37.29
N SER A 164 -19.40 5.10 -37.39
CA SER A 164 -18.30 4.24 -37.85
C SER A 164 -18.21 4.09 -39.38
N ARG A 165 -19.05 4.77 -40.11
CA ARG A 165 -19.11 4.69 -41.62
C ARG A 165 -18.53 5.92 -42.32
N TYR A 166 -17.94 6.89 -41.58
CA TYR A 166 -17.31 8.06 -42.18
C TYR A 166 -15.79 8.09 -41.90
#